data_b02afe072049f2bc9f08ac2f273262f0
#
_entry.id   b02afe072049f2bc9f08ac2f273262f0
#
_cell.length_a   1.000
_cell.length_b   1.000
_cell.length_c   1.000
_cell.angle_alpha   90.00
_cell.angle_beta   90.00
_cell.angle_gamma   90.00
#
_symmetry.space_group_name_H-M   'P 1'
#
loop_
_entity.id
_entity.type
_entity.pdbx_description
1 polymer ?
#
loop_
_entity_poly.entity_id
_entity_poly.type
_entity_poly.pdbx_seq_one_letter_code
_entity_poly.pdbx_strand_id
1 'polypeptide(L)' 'MGNAAPTLSEYVAPKELAKRWQCSRSSVDRIARRAGLTRLCLGDGENGMVRYVRKEVEAYEEQRRVRAHA' A
#
# COMPACT_ATOMS: atom_id res chain seq x y z
N MET A 1 -14.98 2.64 -22.50
CA MET A 1 -14.63 2.35 -22.33
C MET A 1 -14.24 1.95 -21.70
N GLY A 2 -14.18 1.76 -21.35
CA GLY A 2 -13.78 1.47 -20.82
C GLY A 2 -13.25 1.07 -20.23
N ASN A 3 -13.00 0.78 -19.91
CA ASN A 3 -12.48 0.38 -19.35
C ASN A 3 -11.92 -0.36 -18.81
N ALA A 4 -11.77 -0.52 -18.66
CA ALA A 4 -11.44 -1.21 -18.34
C ALA A 4 -10.51 -1.83 -17.83
N ALA A 5 -10.05 -2.12 -17.64
CA ALA A 5 -9.23 -2.66 -17.17
C ALA A 5 -8.50 -2.46 -16.43
N PRO A 6 -7.92 -2.57 -16.08
CA PRO A 6 -7.24 -2.99 -15.44
C PRO A 6 -6.94 -3.13 -14.39
N THR A 7 -6.90 -3.04 -14.19
CA THR A 7 -6.69 -3.46 -13.32
C THR A 7 -5.86 -3.09 -12.27
N LEU A 8 -4.94 -2.34 -12.30
CA LEU A 8 -4.19 -1.85 -11.18
C LEU A 8 -4.78 -0.55 -10.75
N SER A 9 -5.33 -0.55 -9.57
CA SER A 9 -5.88 0.63 -9.00
C SER A 9 -4.75 1.57 -8.57
N GLU A 10 -5.04 2.85 -8.53
CA GLU A 10 -4.08 3.82 -8.02
C GLU A 10 -3.84 3.67 -6.54
N TYR A 11 -4.70 2.92 -5.88
CA TYR A 11 -4.65 2.79 -4.44
C TYR A 11 -4.56 1.34 -4.02
N VAL A 12 -3.99 1.11 -2.87
CA VAL A 12 -3.81 -0.22 -2.33
C VAL A 12 -4.40 -0.25 -0.94
N ALA A 13 -5.17 -1.27 -0.64
CA ALA A 13 -5.73 -1.44 0.70
C ALA A 13 -4.66 -1.98 1.65
N PRO A 14 -4.71 -1.58 2.93
CA PRO A 14 -3.75 -2.12 3.90
C PRO A 14 -3.80 -3.64 3.99
N LYS A 15 -5.00 -4.21 3.86
CA LYS A 15 -5.15 -5.65 3.91
C LYS A 15 -4.38 -6.32 2.78
N GLU A 16 -4.41 -5.69 1.63
CA GLU A 16 -3.71 -6.16 0.46
C GLU A 16 -2.20 -6.11 0.69
N LEU A 17 -1.73 -5.03 1.31
CA LEU A 17 -0.32 -4.88 1.61
C LEU A 17 0.14 -5.87 2.67
N ALA A 18 -0.70 -6.14 3.65
CA ALA A 18 -0.36 -7.12 4.66
C ALA A 18 -0.10 -8.47 4.03
N LYS A 19 -0.93 -8.82 3.07
CA LYS A 19 -0.78 -10.07 2.35
C LYS A 19 0.46 -10.05 1.47
N ARG A 20 0.66 -8.96 0.77
CA ARG A 20 1.79 -8.81 -0.14
C ARG A 20 3.12 -8.85 0.59
N TRP A 21 3.19 -8.17 1.72
CA TRP A 21 4.41 -8.09 2.51
C TRP A 21 4.50 -9.20 3.55
N GLN A 22 3.47 -10.02 3.63
CA GLN A 22 3.43 -11.15 4.57
C GLN A 22 3.65 -10.70 5.99
N CYS A 23 2.87 -9.72 6.41
CA CYS A 23 2.98 -9.19 7.76
C CYS A 23 1.58 -8.83 8.25
N SER A 24 1.50 -8.39 9.50
CA SER A 24 0.22 -8.03 10.07
C SER A 24 -0.20 -6.66 9.56
N ARG A 25 -1.49 -6.39 9.68
CA ARG A 25 -2.02 -5.11 9.31
C ARG A 25 -1.39 -3.99 10.13
N SER A 26 -1.14 -4.25 11.40
CA SER A 26 -0.47 -3.27 12.26
C SER A 26 0.90 -2.94 11.74
N SER A 27 1.60 -3.95 11.24
CA SER A 27 2.93 -3.73 10.69
C SER A 27 2.86 -2.87 9.44
N VAL A 28 1.85 -3.09 8.60
CA VAL A 28 1.68 -2.27 7.41
C VAL A 28 1.54 -0.80 7.80
N ASP A 29 0.69 -0.52 8.77
CA ASP A 29 0.45 0.86 9.19
C ASP A 29 1.72 1.49 9.73
N ARG A 30 2.48 0.74 10.50
CA ARG A 30 3.72 1.23 11.07
C ARG A 30 4.74 1.52 9.98
N ILE A 31 4.88 0.60 9.04
CA ILE A 31 5.82 0.77 7.93
C ILE A 31 5.41 1.97 7.09
N ALA A 32 4.13 2.09 6.79
CA ALA A 32 3.65 3.19 5.96
C ALA A 32 3.91 4.53 6.63
N ARG A 33 3.69 4.60 7.93
CA ARG A 33 3.93 5.84 8.67
C ARG A 33 5.41 6.19 8.65
N ARG A 34 6.24 5.20 8.88
CA ARG A 34 7.68 5.41 8.90
C ARG A 34 8.21 5.81 7.52
N ALA A 35 7.65 5.23 6.48
CA ALA A 35 8.06 5.52 5.11
C ALA A 35 7.47 6.80 4.57
N GLY A 36 6.50 7.38 5.29
CA GLY A 36 5.86 8.60 4.81
C GLY A 36 4.88 8.37 3.69
N LEU A 37 4.29 7.19 3.63
CA LEU A 37 3.29 6.92 2.60
C LEU A 37 2.02 7.69 2.88
N THR A 38 1.41 8.21 1.83
CA THR A 38 0.19 8.95 1.95
C THR A 38 -0.95 8.01 2.32
N ARG A 39 -1.62 8.33 3.38
CA ARG A 39 -2.73 7.53 3.86
C ARG A 39 -4.02 8.26 3.58
N LEU A 40 -4.83 7.66 2.74
CA LEU A 40 -6.09 8.23 2.36
C LEU A 40 -7.20 7.59 3.18
N CYS A 41 -7.89 8.40 3.96
CA CYS A 41 -8.97 7.90 4.79
C CYS A 41 -10.28 8.25 4.13
N LEU A 42 -11.00 7.23 3.70
CA LEU A 42 -12.27 7.40 3.03
C LEU A 42 -13.39 7.04 3.99
N GLY A 43 -14.46 7.78 3.91
CA GLY A 43 -15.60 7.52 4.76
C GLY A 43 -15.43 8.16 6.11
N ASP A 44 -16.45 7.98 6.94
CA ASP A 44 -16.49 8.60 8.25
C ASP A 44 -16.32 7.59 9.34
N GLY A 45 -15.73 8.02 10.41
CA GLY A 45 -15.74 7.27 11.63
C GLY A 45 -14.75 6.15 11.66
N GLU A 46 -14.95 5.29 12.60
CA GLU A 46 -13.99 4.26 12.96
C GLU A 46 -13.79 3.22 11.90
N ASN A 47 -14.80 3.00 11.11
CA ASN A 47 -14.74 1.97 10.08
C ASN A 47 -14.42 2.54 8.72
N GLY A 48 -13.87 3.73 8.71
CA GLY A 48 -13.49 4.35 7.46
C GLY A 48 -12.50 3.49 6.71
N MET A 49 -12.61 3.54 5.41
CA MET A 49 -11.69 2.80 4.57
C MET A 49 -10.39 3.55 4.44
N VAL A 50 -9.31 2.81 4.50
CA VAL A 50 -7.99 3.38 4.35
C VAL A 50 -7.36 2.85 3.08
N ARG A 51 -6.68 3.71 2.37
CA ARG A 51 -5.97 3.32 1.15
C ARG A 51 -4.62 4.01 1.13
N TYR A 52 -3.66 3.37 0.51
CA TYR A 52 -2.34 3.94 0.29
C TYR A 52 -2.15 4.14 -1.20
N VAL A 53 -1.32 5.11 -1.55
CA VAL A 53 -1.07 5.41 -2.96
C VAL A 53 -0.14 4.35 -3.54
N ARG A 54 -0.59 3.68 -4.57
CA ARG A 54 0.17 2.57 -5.15
C ARG A 54 1.55 2.99 -5.62
N LYS A 55 1.67 4.12 -6.26
CA LYS A 55 2.97 4.59 -6.75
C LYS A 55 3.96 4.77 -5.62
N GLU A 56 3.48 5.27 -4.50
CA GLU A 56 4.34 5.46 -3.34
C GLU A 56 4.76 4.13 -2.74
N VAL A 57 3.82 3.18 -2.72
CA VAL A 57 4.12 1.84 -2.23
C VAL A 57 5.20 1.21 -3.09
N GLU A 58 5.06 1.31 -4.38
CA GLU A 58 6.00 0.71 -5.30
C GLU A 58 7.38 1.37 -5.20
N ALA A 59 7.39 2.69 -5.04
CA ALA A 59 8.64 3.40 -4.87
C ALA A 59 9.33 2.99 -3.57
N TYR A 60 8.56 2.83 -2.52
CA TYR A 60 9.10 2.37 -1.26
C TYR A 60 9.69 0.96 -1.39
N GLU A 61 8.97 0.09 -2.04
CA GLU A 61 9.44 -1.28 -2.24
C GLU A 61 10.74 -1.29 -3.04
N GLU A 62 10.81 -0.44 -4.04
CA GLU A 62 11.99 -0.38 -4.88
C GLU A 62 13.20 0.09 -4.08
N GLN A 63 13.01 1.07 -3.22
CA GLN A 63 14.09 1.58 -2.38
C GLN A 63 14.59 0.54 -1.40
N ARG A 64 13.70 -0.35 -0.98
CA ARG A 64 14.04 -1.36 0.01
C ARG A 64 14.50 -2.66 -0.60
N ARG A 65 14.41 -2.75 -1.91
CA ARG A 65 14.78 -3.98 -2.57
C ARG A 65 16.28 -4.16 -2.53
N VAL A 66 16.69 -5.25 -1.92
CA VAL A 66 18.10 -5.59 -1.85
C VAL A 66 18.32 -6.77 -2.75
N ARG A 67 19.17 -6.59 -3.74
CA ARG A 67 19.46 -7.67 -4.64
C ARG A 67 20.56 -8.56 -4.07
N ALA A 68 20.31 -9.83 -4.11
CA ALA A 68 21.34 -10.76 -3.71
C ALA A 68 22.32 -10.86 -4.87
N HIS A 69 23.55 -10.63 -4.58
CA HIS A 69 24.58 -10.75 -5.59
C HIS A 69 25.32 -12.04 -5.36
N ALA A 70 25.52 -12.69 -6.41
CA ALA A 70 26.32 -13.89 -6.32
C ALA A 70 27.77 -13.50 -6.16
#